data_ae1e6e91731b65053f3fe6b1b53d165d
#
_entry.id   ae1e6e91731b65053f3fe6b1b53d165d
#
_cell.length_a   1.000
_cell.length_b   1.000
_cell.length_c   1.000
_cell.angle_alpha   90.00
_cell.angle_beta   90.00
_cell.angle_gamma   90.00
#
_symmetry.space_group_name_H-M   'P 1'
#
loop_
_entity.id
_entity.type
_entity.pdbx_description
1 polymer ?
#
loop_
_entity_poly.entity_id
_entity_poly.type
_entity_poly.pdbx_seq_one_letter_code
_entity_poly.pdbx_strand_id
1 'polypeptide(L)'
;MIANIDTSLIDWSRAQFALTAMYHWLFVPLTLGLGVIQAIMETLYYWTGNEAWKKTAQFWMKLFGVNFAIGVATGLIMEFEFGTNWSNYSWFVGDIFGAPLAIEGIVAFFMESTFIAVMFFGWEKVSKRFHLASTWLTIIGASLSALWILIANAWMQYPAGMSFNPDTVRNEMFDFWAVALSPVAMNKYFHTLLSGWIVGAGFVLGVSCWYLIKDRSRDFALRSIKVAAIFGLVASLLTAMTGDGSAYEVAQKQPMKLAAMEGLYEGGNGVGLVGIALINPEKTHYNDGVEPLLMKIEIPKMLSMLAERELDAYVPGIVNLIEGGYTLKDGTVALSAKEKIAKGQLAIQALANYRKALKAGDQQAAALHKATLDENFAYFGYGYIKDPAELIPSVGMTFYAFRIMVMLGGFFILLFLVALYLERKGKIADCRWMQWVALLSIPLGYIAGQAGWIVAEVGRQPWAIQDILPTSASISKLDPASVQTTFFLFLILFTVLLIAELRILVKAIQKGPEE
;
A
#
# COMPACT_ATOMS: atom_id res chain seq x y z
N MET A 1 -33.24 1.25 4.82
CA MET A 1 -33.43 2.55 4.14
C MET A 1 -32.09 2.91 3.52
N ILE A 2 -31.86 2.55 2.25
CA ILE A 2 -30.72 3.05 1.47
C ILE A 2 -31.08 4.49 1.14
N ALA A 3 -30.59 5.44 1.94
CA ALA A 3 -30.75 6.85 1.63
C ALA A 3 -30.11 7.09 0.25
N ASN A 4 -30.71 7.94 -0.59
CA ASN A 4 -30.07 8.47 -1.79
C ASN A 4 -28.81 9.23 -1.31
N ILE A 5 -27.68 8.54 -1.27
CA ILE A 5 -26.40 9.16 -0.96
C ILE A 5 -26.00 9.95 -2.21
N ASP A 6 -25.71 11.22 -2.01
CA ASP A 6 -25.20 12.08 -3.07
C ASP A 6 -23.88 11.48 -3.60
N THR A 7 -23.85 11.10 -4.87
CA THR A 7 -22.67 10.51 -5.51
C THR A 7 -21.47 11.46 -5.44
N SER A 8 -21.72 12.78 -5.45
CA SER A 8 -20.67 13.78 -5.30
C SER A 8 -19.97 13.71 -3.94
N LEU A 9 -20.67 13.40 -2.86
CA LEU A 9 -20.09 13.21 -1.53
C LEU A 9 -19.14 12.01 -1.49
N ILE A 10 -19.55 10.90 -2.15
CA ILE A 10 -18.70 9.69 -2.25
C ILE A 10 -17.41 10.03 -3.00
N ASP A 11 -17.53 10.69 -4.14
CA ASP A 11 -16.37 11.01 -5.00
C ASP A 11 -15.41 11.98 -4.32
N TRP A 12 -15.92 13.02 -3.64
CA TRP A 12 -15.07 13.95 -2.89
C TRP A 12 -14.41 13.32 -1.68
N SER A 13 -15.10 12.45 -0.94
CA SER A 13 -14.51 11.73 0.19
C SER A 13 -13.40 10.78 -0.26
N ARG A 14 -13.61 10.09 -1.39
CA ARG A 14 -12.57 9.23 -2.01
C ARG A 14 -11.39 10.06 -2.51
N ALA A 15 -11.66 11.17 -3.19
CA ALA A 15 -10.62 12.06 -3.71
C ALA A 15 -9.76 12.63 -2.57
N GLN A 16 -10.38 13.05 -1.46
CA GLN A 16 -9.68 13.58 -0.29
C GLN A 16 -8.79 12.53 0.35
N PHE A 17 -9.30 11.32 0.59
CA PHE A 17 -8.49 10.22 1.14
C PHE A 17 -7.34 9.83 0.21
N ALA A 18 -7.58 9.76 -1.10
CA ALA A 18 -6.54 9.50 -2.08
C ALA A 18 -5.46 10.60 -2.08
N LEU A 19 -5.86 11.88 -1.98
CA LEU A 19 -4.94 13.02 -1.89
C LEU A 19 -4.03 12.88 -0.67
N THR A 20 -4.60 12.70 0.52
CA THR A 20 -3.82 12.61 1.77
C THR A 20 -2.93 11.39 1.79
N ALA A 21 -3.42 10.22 1.37
CA ALA A 21 -2.62 9.00 1.29
C ALA A 21 -1.46 9.13 0.29
N MET A 22 -1.68 9.71 -0.89
CA MET A 22 -0.64 9.90 -1.90
C MET A 22 0.42 10.91 -1.45
N TYR A 23 0.03 12.01 -0.78
CA TYR A 23 1.02 12.94 -0.20
C TYR A 23 1.79 12.31 0.95
N HIS A 24 1.13 11.62 1.88
CA HIS A 24 1.80 10.92 2.97
C HIS A 24 2.82 9.90 2.43
N TRP A 25 2.47 9.20 1.35
CA TRP A 25 3.36 8.23 0.70
C TRP A 25 4.53 8.87 -0.08
N LEU A 26 4.66 10.17 -0.15
CA LEU A 26 5.90 10.83 -0.62
C LEU A 26 6.97 10.86 0.49
N PHE A 27 6.57 10.81 1.77
CA PHE A 27 7.49 10.91 2.90
C PHE A 27 7.85 9.55 3.51
N VAL A 28 6.86 8.66 3.64
CA VAL A 28 7.04 7.35 4.30
C VAL A 28 8.12 6.48 3.67
N PRO A 29 8.18 6.26 2.34
CA PRO A 29 9.19 5.38 1.75
C PRO A 29 10.61 5.86 2.01
N LEU A 30 10.84 7.18 1.93
CA LEU A 30 12.15 7.75 2.20
C LEU A 30 12.53 7.58 3.67
N THR A 31 11.60 7.80 4.60
CA THR A 31 11.82 7.55 6.03
C THR A 31 12.27 6.10 6.27
N LEU A 32 11.52 5.13 5.77
CA LEU A 32 11.81 3.71 5.99
C LEU A 32 13.15 3.28 5.38
N GLY A 33 13.45 3.71 4.16
CA GLY A 33 14.68 3.31 3.47
C GLY A 33 15.92 4.07 3.94
N LEU A 34 15.85 5.39 4.03
CA LEU A 34 16.97 6.22 4.45
C LEU A 34 17.34 5.97 5.91
N GLY A 35 16.33 5.71 6.76
CA GLY A 35 16.54 5.36 8.15
C GLY A 35 17.43 4.13 8.31
N VAL A 36 17.14 3.04 7.61
CA VAL A 36 17.94 1.81 7.68
C VAL A 36 19.34 2.04 7.11
N ILE A 37 19.47 2.73 5.98
CA ILE A 37 20.78 2.99 5.35
C ILE A 37 21.69 3.78 6.30
N GLN A 38 21.18 4.83 6.93
CA GLN A 38 21.99 5.61 7.88
C GLN A 38 22.37 4.82 9.14
N ALA A 39 21.49 3.94 9.64
CA ALA A 39 21.80 3.05 10.76
C ALA A 39 22.87 2.01 10.40
N ILE A 40 22.86 1.50 9.17
CA ILE A 40 23.95 0.65 8.66
C ILE A 40 25.27 1.42 8.66
N MET A 41 25.28 2.68 8.20
CA MET A 41 26.47 3.52 8.19
C MET A 41 26.99 3.83 9.61
N GLU A 42 26.08 4.07 10.55
CA GLU A 42 26.42 4.25 11.97
C GLU A 42 26.95 2.94 12.57
N THR A 43 26.38 1.79 12.21
CA THR A 43 26.88 0.47 12.62
C THR A 43 28.33 0.24 12.12
N LEU A 44 28.62 0.66 10.88
CA LEU A 44 29.99 0.61 10.34
C LEU A 44 30.94 1.53 11.11
N TYR A 45 30.49 2.73 11.53
CA TYR A 45 31.25 3.59 12.43
C TYR A 45 31.54 2.91 13.78
N TYR A 46 30.51 2.30 14.38
CA TYR A 46 30.66 1.62 15.67
C TYR A 46 31.69 0.51 15.63
N TRP A 47 31.69 -0.31 14.56
CA TRP A 47 32.62 -1.45 14.44
C TRP A 47 34.03 -1.05 14.02
N THR A 48 34.16 -0.05 13.15
CA THR A 48 35.46 0.33 12.58
C THR A 48 36.15 1.46 13.33
N GLY A 49 35.42 2.25 14.10
CA GLY A 49 35.92 3.48 14.72
C GLY A 49 36.25 4.61 13.73
N ASN A 50 35.99 4.42 12.44
CA ASN A 50 36.35 5.38 11.39
C ASN A 50 35.36 6.57 11.37
N GLU A 51 35.85 7.75 11.71
CA GLU A 51 35.08 9.00 11.78
C GLU A 51 34.41 9.39 10.43
N ALA A 52 34.96 8.92 9.33
CA ALA A 52 34.35 9.16 8.02
C ALA A 52 32.95 8.51 7.91
N TRP A 53 32.72 7.35 8.55
CA TRP A 53 31.38 6.75 8.62
C TRP A 53 30.45 7.52 9.52
N LYS A 54 30.94 8.09 10.64
CA LYS A 54 30.16 8.97 11.52
C LYS A 54 29.63 10.18 10.75
N LYS A 55 30.52 10.90 10.07
CA LYS A 55 30.16 12.07 9.26
C LYS A 55 29.14 11.69 8.14
N THR A 56 29.35 10.54 7.51
CA THR A 56 28.43 10.04 6.48
C THR A 56 27.03 9.75 7.07
N ALA A 57 26.96 9.05 8.20
CA ALA A 57 25.69 8.77 8.88
C ALA A 57 24.97 10.06 9.32
N GLN A 58 25.72 11.00 9.91
CA GLN A 58 25.18 12.31 10.32
C GLN A 58 24.58 13.12 9.17
N PHE A 59 25.19 13.08 8.00
CA PHE A 59 24.64 13.75 6.82
C PHE A 59 23.28 13.17 6.43
N TRP A 60 23.18 11.85 6.27
CA TRP A 60 21.95 11.19 5.91
C TRP A 60 20.88 11.29 7.00
N MET A 61 21.28 11.29 8.26
CA MET A 61 20.40 11.51 9.41
C MET A 61 19.73 12.89 9.38
N LYS A 62 20.44 13.95 8.97
CA LYS A 62 19.84 15.28 8.81
C LYS A 62 18.70 15.27 7.79
N LEU A 63 18.91 14.59 6.65
CA LEU A 63 17.87 14.48 5.61
C LEU A 63 16.70 13.60 6.08
N PHE A 64 17.01 12.50 6.74
CA PHE A 64 16.00 11.64 7.39
C PHE A 64 15.11 12.45 8.34
N GLY A 65 15.68 13.28 9.21
CA GLY A 65 14.91 14.02 10.21
C GLY A 65 13.93 15.03 9.63
N VAL A 66 14.30 15.72 8.55
CA VAL A 66 13.41 16.64 7.84
C VAL A 66 12.21 15.88 7.26
N ASN A 67 12.49 14.80 6.54
CA ASN A 67 11.46 13.97 5.91
C ASN A 67 10.55 13.28 6.95
N PHE A 68 11.15 12.76 8.04
CA PHE A 68 10.42 12.10 9.13
C PHE A 68 9.40 13.04 9.78
N ALA A 69 9.81 14.28 10.12
CA ALA A 69 8.91 15.23 10.78
C ALA A 69 7.67 15.55 9.94
N ILE A 70 7.81 15.69 8.63
CA ILE A 70 6.70 15.95 7.72
C ILE A 70 5.87 14.68 7.52
N GLY A 71 6.51 13.52 7.44
CA GLY A 71 5.84 12.22 7.39
C GLY A 71 4.90 12.01 8.57
N VAL A 72 5.34 12.27 9.80
CA VAL A 72 4.50 12.18 11.02
C VAL A 72 3.32 13.15 10.94
N ALA A 73 3.55 14.40 10.56
CA ALA A 73 2.47 15.39 10.47
C ALA A 73 1.38 15.01 9.47
N THR A 74 1.76 14.49 8.30
CA THR A 74 0.80 14.04 7.28
C THR A 74 0.09 12.75 7.66
N GLY A 75 0.74 11.85 8.40
CA GLY A 75 0.14 10.61 8.93
C GLY A 75 -0.98 10.91 9.93
N LEU A 76 -0.74 11.81 10.88
CA LEU A 76 -1.75 12.21 11.85
C LEU A 76 -3.02 12.78 11.18
N ILE A 77 -2.87 13.59 10.13
CA ILE A 77 -4.02 14.13 9.39
C ILE A 77 -4.84 12.98 8.76
N MET A 78 -4.16 11.98 8.17
CA MET A 78 -4.84 10.83 7.56
C MET A 78 -5.60 10.00 8.59
N GLU A 79 -5.09 9.83 9.80
CA GLU A 79 -5.80 9.13 10.88
C GLU A 79 -7.09 9.86 11.28
N PHE A 80 -7.07 11.20 11.36
CA PHE A 80 -8.27 11.98 11.66
C PHE A 80 -9.36 11.83 10.60
N GLU A 81 -9.03 11.57 9.34
CA GLU A 81 -10.02 11.37 8.27
C GLU A 81 -10.92 10.16 8.52
N PHE A 82 -10.44 9.12 9.20
CA PHE A 82 -11.28 7.97 9.57
C PHE A 82 -12.42 8.37 10.51
N GLY A 83 -12.20 9.31 11.42
CA GLY A 83 -13.24 9.82 12.31
C GLY A 83 -14.16 10.85 11.65
N THR A 84 -13.66 11.64 10.72
CA THR A 84 -14.40 12.74 10.06
C THR A 84 -15.15 12.25 8.81
N ASN A 85 -14.45 11.79 7.80
CA ASN A 85 -15.04 11.47 6.50
C ASN A 85 -15.56 10.04 6.40
N TRP A 86 -15.06 9.12 7.25
CA TRP A 86 -15.30 7.68 7.18
C TRP A 86 -15.89 7.12 8.48
N SER A 87 -16.75 7.88 9.17
CA SER A 87 -17.29 7.50 10.48
C SER A 87 -18.12 6.22 10.46
N ASN A 88 -18.85 5.95 9.37
CA ASN A 88 -19.60 4.69 9.25
C ASN A 88 -18.64 3.49 9.13
N TYR A 89 -17.53 3.65 8.39
CA TYR A 89 -16.47 2.65 8.36
C TYR A 89 -15.89 2.44 9.76
N SER A 90 -15.47 3.50 10.44
CA SER A 90 -14.86 3.44 11.77
C SER A 90 -15.79 2.78 12.80
N TRP A 91 -17.10 3.05 12.71
CA TRP A 91 -18.09 2.35 13.55
C TRP A 91 -18.18 0.86 13.22
N PHE A 92 -18.22 0.50 11.93
CA PHE A 92 -18.45 -0.86 11.45
C PHE A 92 -17.27 -1.80 11.74
N VAL A 93 -16.03 -1.28 11.72
CA VAL A 93 -14.82 -2.09 11.98
C VAL A 93 -14.47 -2.19 13.47
N GLY A 94 -14.92 -1.26 14.29
CA GLY A 94 -14.76 -1.29 15.74
C GLY A 94 -13.31 -1.47 16.21
N ASP A 95 -13.10 -2.48 17.02
CA ASP A 95 -11.81 -2.84 17.64
C ASP A 95 -10.80 -3.46 16.65
N ILE A 96 -11.27 -4.01 15.54
CA ILE A 96 -10.38 -4.61 14.51
C ILE A 96 -9.44 -3.58 13.91
N PHE A 97 -9.92 -2.35 13.72
CA PHE A 97 -9.11 -1.23 13.25
C PHE A 97 -8.47 -0.47 14.42
N GLY A 98 -9.20 -0.32 15.51
CA GLY A 98 -8.75 0.43 16.68
C GLY A 98 -7.61 -0.22 17.44
N ALA A 99 -7.55 -1.56 17.53
CA ALA A 99 -6.47 -2.24 18.25
C ALA A 99 -5.09 -2.08 17.58
N PRO A 100 -4.93 -2.32 16.26
CA PRO A 100 -3.67 -2.00 15.57
C PRO A 100 -3.23 -0.55 15.74
N LEU A 101 -4.13 0.42 15.58
CA LEU A 101 -3.80 1.85 15.76
C LEU A 101 -3.41 2.20 17.19
N ALA A 102 -4.08 1.62 18.20
CA ALA A 102 -3.71 1.82 19.59
C ALA A 102 -2.32 1.27 19.90
N ILE A 103 -1.99 0.08 19.39
CA ILE A 103 -0.66 -0.52 19.55
C ILE A 103 0.39 0.32 18.81
N GLU A 104 0.09 0.81 17.62
CA GLU A 104 0.95 1.74 16.88
C GLU A 104 1.28 2.97 17.73
N GLY A 105 0.27 3.65 18.26
CA GLY A 105 0.47 4.83 19.10
C GLY A 105 1.29 4.53 20.36
N ILE A 106 0.99 3.44 21.08
CA ILE A 106 1.66 3.11 22.34
C ILE A 106 3.08 2.57 22.13
N VAL A 107 3.28 1.67 21.18
CA VAL A 107 4.58 0.97 21.01
C VAL A 107 5.48 1.71 20.02
N ALA A 108 4.99 1.96 18.80
CA ALA A 108 5.82 2.52 17.75
C ALA A 108 6.12 4.01 17.99
N PHE A 109 5.08 4.82 18.14
CA PHE A 109 5.23 6.27 18.30
C PHE A 109 5.99 6.66 19.58
N PHE A 110 5.73 6.02 20.72
CA PHE A 110 6.52 6.26 21.92
C PHE A 110 7.98 5.84 21.79
N MET A 111 8.26 4.74 21.08
CA MET A 111 9.63 4.32 20.82
C MET A 111 10.35 5.33 19.95
N GLU A 112 9.72 5.78 18.87
CA GLU A 112 10.28 6.81 17.99
C GLU A 112 10.55 8.12 18.74
N SER A 113 9.54 8.67 19.41
CA SER A 113 9.64 9.95 20.11
C SER A 113 10.67 9.94 21.25
N THR A 114 10.85 8.80 21.91
CA THR A 114 11.83 8.63 22.99
C THR A 114 13.26 8.62 22.46
N PHE A 115 13.53 7.88 21.40
CA PHE A 115 14.91 7.64 20.95
C PHE A 115 15.38 8.61 19.87
N ILE A 116 14.48 9.29 19.16
CA ILE A 116 14.86 10.25 18.11
C ILE A 116 15.69 11.41 18.64
N ALA A 117 15.40 11.89 19.85
CA ALA A 117 16.18 12.96 20.48
C ALA A 117 17.62 12.52 20.78
N VAL A 118 17.81 11.29 21.21
CA VAL A 118 19.15 10.71 21.43
C VAL A 118 19.87 10.54 20.09
N MET A 119 19.18 10.04 19.07
CA MET A 119 19.72 9.87 17.73
C MET A 119 20.26 11.19 17.15
N PHE A 120 19.55 12.32 17.33
CA PHE A 120 19.99 13.61 16.78
C PHE A 120 21.00 14.34 17.67
N PHE A 121 20.84 14.31 18.98
CA PHE A 121 21.58 15.16 19.92
C PHE A 121 22.52 14.38 20.84
N GLY A 122 22.57 13.06 20.73
CA GLY A 122 23.30 12.18 21.64
C GLY A 122 24.75 11.89 21.25
N TRP A 123 25.20 12.26 20.04
CA TRP A 123 26.50 11.87 19.48
C TRP A 123 27.69 12.02 20.42
N GLU A 124 27.76 13.13 21.19
CA GLU A 124 28.83 13.44 22.14
C GLU A 124 28.37 13.34 23.62
N LYS A 125 27.09 12.98 23.87
CA LYS A 125 26.48 13.02 25.21
C LYS A 125 26.28 11.62 25.80
N VAL A 126 26.21 10.59 24.97
CA VAL A 126 25.98 9.21 25.39
C VAL A 126 27.04 8.28 24.83
N SER A 127 27.11 7.05 25.33
CA SER A 127 28.04 6.06 24.80
C SER A 127 27.70 5.71 23.35
N LYS A 128 28.70 5.39 22.52
CA LYS A 128 28.51 4.98 21.11
C LYS A 128 27.53 3.81 20.97
N ARG A 129 27.55 2.87 21.92
CA ARG A 129 26.63 1.72 21.94
C ARG A 129 25.19 2.15 22.18
N PHE A 130 24.97 3.05 23.13
CA PHE A 130 23.61 3.54 23.43
C PHE A 130 23.06 4.42 22.30
N HIS A 131 23.93 5.23 21.67
CA HIS A 131 23.55 6.02 20.50
C HIS A 131 23.09 5.13 19.35
N LEU A 132 23.90 4.13 18.95
CA LEU A 132 23.56 3.19 17.91
C LEU A 132 22.26 2.42 18.21
N ALA A 133 22.09 1.98 19.48
CA ALA A 133 20.86 1.32 19.89
C ALA A 133 19.64 2.25 19.75
N SER A 134 19.79 3.53 20.11
CA SER A 134 18.72 4.53 19.95
C SER A 134 18.36 4.78 18.49
N THR A 135 19.34 4.83 17.60
CA THR A 135 19.14 4.93 16.15
C THR A 135 18.34 3.75 15.63
N TRP A 136 18.75 2.52 15.96
CA TRP A 136 18.02 1.32 15.54
C TRP A 136 16.61 1.25 16.13
N LEU A 137 16.42 1.63 17.40
CA LEU A 137 15.10 1.64 18.03
C LEU A 137 14.15 2.66 17.38
N THR A 138 14.64 3.84 17.00
CA THR A 138 13.85 4.82 16.24
C THR A 138 13.38 4.23 14.91
N ILE A 139 14.26 3.54 14.17
CA ILE A 139 13.93 2.98 12.85
C ILE A 139 13.05 1.74 12.95
N ILE A 140 13.25 0.92 13.98
CA ILE A 140 12.36 -0.20 14.29
C ILE A 140 10.98 0.33 14.66
N GLY A 141 10.90 1.43 15.43
CA GLY A 141 9.64 2.12 15.72
C GLY A 141 8.89 2.51 14.45
N ALA A 142 9.55 3.21 13.52
CA ALA A 142 8.97 3.58 12.23
C ALA A 142 8.52 2.36 11.40
N SER A 143 9.28 1.28 11.44
CA SER A 143 8.91 0.04 10.75
C SER A 143 7.72 -0.67 11.42
N LEU A 144 7.60 -0.60 12.73
CA LEU A 144 6.45 -1.13 13.49
C LEU A 144 5.20 -0.26 13.30
N SER A 145 5.34 1.07 13.19
CA SER A 145 4.23 1.93 12.80
C SER A 145 3.67 1.50 11.44
N ALA A 146 4.54 1.35 10.44
CA ALA A 146 4.13 0.82 9.13
C ALA A 146 3.49 -0.57 9.23
N LEU A 147 3.95 -1.45 10.13
CA LEU A 147 3.35 -2.78 10.32
C LEU A 147 1.89 -2.69 10.76
N TRP A 148 1.59 -1.89 11.77
CA TRP A 148 0.25 -1.84 12.34
C TRP A 148 -0.78 -1.24 11.39
N ILE A 149 -0.44 -0.14 10.71
CA ILE A 149 -1.36 0.45 9.72
C ILE A 149 -1.55 -0.46 8.50
N LEU A 150 -0.51 -1.21 8.10
CA LEU A 150 -0.61 -2.16 6.99
C LEU A 150 -1.40 -3.42 7.36
N ILE A 151 -1.37 -3.86 8.62
CA ILE A 151 -2.28 -4.91 9.13
C ILE A 151 -3.73 -4.46 8.98
N ALA A 152 -4.06 -3.25 9.45
CA ALA A 152 -5.40 -2.68 9.32
C ALA A 152 -5.84 -2.57 7.84
N ASN A 153 -4.96 -2.08 6.96
CA ASN A 153 -5.24 -1.99 5.53
C ASN A 153 -5.37 -3.37 4.86
N ALA A 154 -4.56 -4.35 5.26
CA ALA A 154 -4.65 -5.72 4.73
C ALA A 154 -5.96 -6.40 5.14
N TRP A 155 -6.42 -6.16 6.37
CA TRP A 155 -7.71 -6.67 6.82
C TRP A 155 -8.88 -6.13 5.97
N MET A 156 -8.83 -4.88 5.54
CA MET A 156 -9.84 -4.33 4.63
C MET A 156 -9.89 -5.09 3.29
N GLN A 157 -8.80 -5.70 2.88
CA GLN A 157 -8.68 -6.46 1.63
C GLN A 157 -8.98 -7.96 1.81
N TYR A 158 -8.79 -8.47 3.02
CA TYR A 158 -9.12 -9.84 3.42
C TYR A 158 -9.55 -9.85 4.89
N PRO A 159 -10.86 -9.70 5.19
CA PRO A 159 -11.39 -9.61 6.54
C PRO A 159 -11.39 -10.99 7.23
N ALA A 160 -10.26 -11.33 7.86
CA ALA A 160 -10.09 -12.54 8.65
C ALA A 160 -10.19 -12.24 10.16
N GLY A 161 -10.44 -13.27 11.00
CA GLY A 161 -10.39 -13.17 12.46
C GLY A 161 -11.50 -12.31 13.10
N MET A 162 -12.62 -12.10 12.40
CA MET A 162 -13.74 -11.30 12.85
C MET A 162 -15.05 -12.08 12.90
N SER A 163 -15.99 -11.63 13.72
CA SER A 163 -17.39 -12.02 13.70
C SER A 163 -18.28 -10.77 13.66
N PHE A 164 -19.40 -10.87 12.96
CA PHE A 164 -20.37 -9.79 12.93
C PHE A 164 -21.34 -9.89 14.11
N ASN A 165 -21.44 -8.82 14.90
CA ASN A 165 -22.41 -8.71 15.97
C ASN A 165 -23.65 -7.94 15.48
N PRO A 166 -24.81 -8.60 15.31
CA PRO A 166 -26.03 -7.96 14.81
C PRO A 166 -26.68 -7.00 15.81
N ASP A 167 -26.37 -7.10 17.11
CA ASP A 167 -26.92 -6.23 18.15
C ASP A 167 -26.30 -4.84 18.06
N THR A 168 -24.99 -4.78 17.86
CA THR A 168 -24.20 -3.53 17.74
C THR A 168 -24.07 -3.05 16.29
N VAL A 169 -24.33 -3.92 15.31
CA VAL A 169 -24.05 -3.71 13.87
C VAL A 169 -22.59 -3.39 13.64
N ARG A 170 -21.71 -4.18 14.24
CA ARG A 170 -20.25 -4.04 14.17
C ARG A 170 -19.59 -5.39 13.91
N ASN A 171 -18.45 -5.34 13.23
CA ASN A 171 -17.53 -6.46 13.26
C ASN A 171 -16.71 -6.40 14.55
N GLU A 172 -16.59 -7.53 15.21
CA GLU A 172 -15.85 -7.69 16.44
C GLU A 172 -14.69 -8.65 16.21
N MET A 173 -13.52 -8.33 16.75
CA MET A 173 -12.33 -9.17 16.63
C MET A 173 -12.42 -10.32 17.61
N PHE A 174 -12.42 -11.56 17.13
CA PHE A 174 -12.37 -12.75 17.97
C PHE A 174 -10.99 -13.43 17.98
N ASP A 175 -10.18 -13.20 16.94
CA ASP A 175 -8.84 -13.74 16.84
C ASP A 175 -7.84 -12.67 16.35
N PHE A 176 -7.15 -12.06 17.29
CA PHE A 176 -6.14 -11.04 17.01
C PHE A 176 -5.00 -11.57 16.11
N TRP A 177 -4.57 -12.81 16.33
CA TRP A 177 -3.45 -13.35 15.56
C TRP A 177 -3.85 -13.69 14.12
N ALA A 178 -5.10 -14.13 13.91
CA ALA A 178 -5.62 -14.31 12.55
C ALA A 178 -5.68 -12.99 11.76
N VAL A 179 -5.94 -11.87 12.45
CA VAL A 179 -5.87 -10.51 11.85
C VAL A 179 -4.41 -10.12 11.60
N ALA A 180 -3.57 -10.14 12.65
CA ALA A 180 -2.22 -9.59 12.62
C ALA A 180 -1.24 -10.39 11.75
N LEU A 181 -1.35 -11.72 11.76
CA LEU A 181 -0.44 -12.63 11.05
C LEU A 181 -1.07 -13.26 9.81
N SER A 182 -2.17 -12.67 9.28
CA SER A 182 -2.73 -13.17 8.04
C SER A 182 -1.68 -13.13 6.92
N PRO A 183 -1.65 -14.11 6.00
CA PRO A 183 -0.69 -14.12 4.89
C PRO A 183 -0.74 -12.83 4.07
N VAL A 184 -1.94 -12.28 3.86
CA VAL A 184 -2.14 -11.00 3.17
C VAL A 184 -1.48 -9.86 3.93
N ALA A 185 -1.63 -9.78 5.27
CA ALA A 185 -1.04 -8.73 6.09
C ALA A 185 0.50 -8.80 6.09
N MET A 186 1.06 -9.98 6.32
CA MET A 186 2.50 -10.16 6.36
C MET A 186 3.15 -9.90 5.01
N ASN A 187 2.57 -10.44 3.93
CA ASN A 187 3.12 -10.20 2.60
C ASN A 187 3.03 -8.73 2.20
N LYS A 188 1.91 -8.06 2.48
CA LYS A 188 1.72 -6.63 2.24
C LYS A 188 2.72 -5.78 3.02
N TYR A 189 2.94 -6.09 4.29
CA TYR A 189 3.92 -5.40 5.11
C TYR A 189 5.32 -5.48 4.51
N PHE A 190 5.82 -6.69 4.24
CA PHE A 190 7.16 -6.85 3.69
C PHE A 190 7.30 -6.22 2.30
N HIS A 191 6.32 -6.40 1.42
CA HIS A 191 6.37 -5.79 0.09
C HIS A 191 6.44 -4.26 0.17
N THR A 192 5.63 -3.66 1.02
CA THR A 192 5.56 -2.21 1.20
C THR A 192 6.83 -1.66 1.89
N LEU A 193 7.32 -2.32 2.94
CA LEU A 193 8.56 -1.94 3.61
C LEU A 193 9.76 -1.98 2.67
N LEU A 194 9.91 -3.07 1.94
CA LEU A 194 11.01 -3.29 0.99
C LEU A 194 10.94 -2.30 -0.18
N SER A 195 9.76 -1.94 -0.65
CA SER A 195 9.59 -0.89 -1.65
C SER A 195 10.08 0.48 -1.14
N GLY A 196 9.82 0.79 0.12
CA GLY A 196 10.39 1.98 0.79
C GLY A 196 11.92 1.93 0.86
N TRP A 197 12.50 0.75 1.09
CA TRP A 197 13.94 0.57 1.09
C TRP A 197 14.56 0.83 -0.29
N ILE A 198 13.88 0.45 -1.38
CA ILE A 198 14.28 0.79 -2.76
C ILE A 198 14.31 2.31 -2.96
N VAL A 199 13.28 3.03 -2.51
CA VAL A 199 13.23 4.49 -2.60
C VAL A 199 14.39 5.13 -1.85
N GLY A 200 14.65 4.73 -0.60
CA GLY A 200 15.79 5.23 0.18
C GLY A 200 17.13 4.95 -0.49
N ALA A 201 17.32 3.73 -1.00
CA ALA A 201 18.55 3.34 -1.71
C ALA A 201 18.73 4.14 -3.01
N GLY A 202 17.66 4.32 -3.80
CA GLY A 202 17.67 5.12 -5.02
C GLY A 202 17.98 6.58 -4.74
N PHE A 203 17.42 7.14 -3.67
CA PHE A 203 17.70 8.50 -3.23
C PHE A 203 19.18 8.68 -2.84
N VAL A 204 19.72 7.78 -2.00
CA VAL A 204 21.13 7.82 -1.58
C VAL A 204 22.07 7.64 -2.77
N LEU A 205 21.77 6.69 -3.67
CA LEU A 205 22.55 6.46 -4.89
C LEU A 205 22.55 7.69 -5.79
N GLY A 206 21.37 8.25 -6.07
CA GLY A 206 21.20 9.40 -6.96
C GLY A 206 21.88 10.66 -6.43
N VAL A 207 21.69 11.00 -5.15
CA VAL A 207 22.35 12.15 -4.51
C VAL A 207 23.87 11.96 -4.47
N SER A 208 24.35 10.76 -4.18
CA SER A 208 25.80 10.47 -4.18
C SER A 208 26.38 10.58 -5.59
N CYS A 209 25.67 10.12 -6.62
CA CYS A 209 26.06 10.33 -8.01
C CYS A 209 26.06 11.82 -8.40
N TRP A 210 25.14 12.64 -7.87
CA TRP A 210 25.17 14.08 -8.07
C TRP A 210 26.47 14.72 -7.54
N TYR A 211 26.97 14.28 -6.36
CA TYR A 211 28.28 14.74 -5.86
C TYR A 211 29.43 14.36 -6.81
N LEU A 212 29.41 13.15 -7.39
CA LEU A 212 30.41 12.75 -8.40
C LEU A 212 30.30 13.59 -9.69
N ILE A 213 29.07 13.90 -10.15
CA ILE A 213 28.85 14.78 -11.31
C ILE A 213 29.45 16.18 -11.05
N LYS A 214 29.37 16.67 -9.82
CA LYS A 214 29.89 17.99 -9.42
C LYS A 214 31.36 17.96 -8.96
N ASP A 215 32.03 16.82 -9.04
CA ASP A 215 33.40 16.60 -8.56
C ASP A 215 33.61 17.07 -7.10
N ARG A 216 32.60 16.79 -6.23
CA ARG A 216 32.61 17.18 -4.81
C ARG A 216 32.48 15.95 -3.91
N SER A 217 33.11 16.02 -2.73
CA SER A 217 32.96 15.00 -1.65
C SER A 217 33.03 13.57 -2.17
N ARG A 218 34.01 13.26 -3.03
CA ARG A 218 34.13 11.97 -3.75
C ARG A 218 34.12 10.77 -2.82
N ASP A 219 34.89 10.81 -1.73
CA ASP A 219 34.99 9.68 -0.80
C ASP A 219 33.69 9.43 -0.04
N PHE A 220 32.98 10.49 0.34
CA PHE A 220 31.64 10.41 0.90
C PHE A 220 30.68 9.76 -0.10
N ALA A 221 30.69 10.22 -1.35
CA ALA A 221 29.84 9.68 -2.40
C ALA A 221 30.07 8.19 -2.64
N LEU A 222 31.34 7.77 -2.76
CA LEU A 222 31.70 6.36 -3.00
C LEU A 222 31.29 5.46 -1.83
N ARG A 223 31.49 5.91 -0.57
CA ARG A 223 31.01 5.16 0.61
C ARG A 223 29.51 4.99 0.60
N SER A 224 28.77 6.05 0.31
CA SER A 224 27.31 6.04 0.27
C SER A 224 26.77 5.16 -0.87
N ILE A 225 27.37 5.25 -2.07
CA ILE A 225 27.02 4.41 -3.23
C ILE A 225 27.19 2.93 -2.90
N LYS A 226 28.29 2.55 -2.24
CA LYS A 226 28.56 1.16 -1.89
C LYS A 226 27.46 0.57 -1.00
N VAL A 227 27.04 1.30 0.05
CA VAL A 227 25.96 0.86 0.93
C VAL A 227 24.63 0.84 0.18
N ALA A 228 24.31 1.90 -0.55
CA ALA A 228 23.05 2.03 -1.27
C ALA A 228 22.88 0.97 -2.37
N ALA A 229 23.94 0.66 -3.12
CA ALA A 229 23.88 -0.33 -4.20
C ALA A 229 23.64 -1.75 -3.66
N ILE A 230 24.32 -2.14 -2.58
CA ILE A 230 24.13 -3.46 -1.95
C ILE A 230 22.73 -3.55 -1.34
N PHE A 231 22.36 -2.57 -0.52
CA PHE A 231 21.08 -2.53 0.17
C PHE A 231 19.92 -2.48 -0.81
N GLY A 232 20.00 -1.62 -1.84
CA GLY A 232 18.99 -1.48 -2.87
C GLY A 232 18.81 -2.73 -3.73
N LEU A 233 19.90 -3.43 -4.06
CA LEU A 233 19.82 -4.70 -4.81
C LEU A 233 19.10 -5.77 -3.98
N VAL A 234 19.48 -5.92 -2.71
CA VAL A 234 18.83 -6.90 -1.81
C VAL A 234 17.36 -6.54 -1.65
N ALA A 235 17.04 -5.27 -1.37
CA ALA A 235 15.66 -4.80 -1.25
C ALA A 235 14.84 -5.08 -2.52
N SER A 236 15.41 -4.81 -3.71
CA SER A 236 14.72 -5.01 -4.98
C SER A 236 14.42 -6.48 -5.28
N LEU A 237 15.36 -7.38 -5.00
CA LEU A 237 15.16 -8.82 -5.16
C LEU A 237 14.09 -9.36 -4.19
N LEU A 238 14.14 -8.93 -2.93
CA LEU A 238 13.13 -9.31 -1.94
C LEU A 238 11.74 -8.71 -2.28
N THR A 239 11.70 -7.48 -2.83
CA THR A 239 10.44 -6.89 -3.30
C THR A 239 9.83 -7.68 -4.46
N ALA A 240 10.66 -8.20 -5.38
CA ALA A 240 10.17 -9.07 -6.45
C ALA A 240 9.57 -10.38 -5.88
N MET A 241 10.22 -11.00 -4.90
CA MET A 241 9.71 -12.21 -4.23
C MET A 241 8.38 -11.95 -3.52
N THR A 242 8.29 -10.87 -2.74
CA THR A 242 7.03 -10.51 -2.05
C THR A 242 5.96 -10.03 -3.03
N GLY A 243 6.35 -9.48 -4.18
CA GLY A 243 5.45 -9.12 -5.28
C GLY A 243 4.77 -10.35 -5.89
N ASP A 244 5.52 -11.43 -6.12
CA ASP A 244 4.96 -12.71 -6.55
C ASP A 244 3.96 -13.28 -5.53
N GLY A 245 4.32 -13.22 -4.23
CA GLY A 245 3.41 -13.59 -3.15
C GLY A 245 2.14 -12.73 -3.12
N SER A 246 2.28 -11.40 -3.31
CA SER A 246 1.13 -10.47 -3.38
C SER A 246 0.19 -10.81 -4.52
N ALA A 247 0.71 -11.15 -5.70
CA ALA A 247 -0.10 -11.51 -6.86
C ALA A 247 -0.88 -12.81 -6.59
N TYR A 248 -0.24 -13.80 -5.96
CA TYR A 248 -0.90 -15.03 -5.54
C TYR A 248 -2.05 -14.76 -4.54
N GLU A 249 -1.79 -13.97 -3.47
CA GLU A 249 -2.84 -13.64 -2.49
C GLU A 249 -3.99 -12.86 -3.13
N VAL A 250 -3.71 -11.93 -4.06
CA VAL A 250 -4.74 -11.21 -4.81
C VAL A 250 -5.58 -12.18 -5.65
N ALA A 251 -4.96 -13.14 -6.31
CA ALA A 251 -5.68 -14.16 -7.08
C ALA A 251 -6.65 -14.96 -6.20
N GLN A 252 -6.21 -15.36 -5.01
CA GLN A 252 -7.01 -16.18 -4.10
C GLN A 252 -8.11 -15.40 -3.36
N LYS A 253 -7.88 -14.12 -3.04
CA LYS A 253 -8.77 -13.32 -2.17
C LYS A 253 -9.53 -12.22 -2.89
N GLN A 254 -9.01 -11.71 -3.99
CA GLN A 254 -9.57 -10.58 -4.73
C GLN A 254 -9.50 -10.83 -6.25
N PRO A 255 -10.14 -11.89 -6.77
CA PRO A 255 -10.01 -12.29 -8.19
C PRO A 255 -10.45 -11.18 -9.17
N MET A 256 -11.43 -10.36 -8.81
CA MET A 256 -11.84 -9.21 -9.63
C MET A 256 -10.71 -8.17 -9.77
N LYS A 257 -9.94 -7.94 -8.71
CA LYS A 257 -8.75 -7.08 -8.77
C LYS A 257 -7.69 -7.67 -9.69
N LEU A 258 -7.42 -8.98 -9.60
CA LEU A 258 -6.49 -9.66 -10.51
C LEU A 258 -6.94 -9.49 -11.97
N ALA A 259 -8.20 -9.78 -12.26
CA ALA A 259 -8.75 -9.66 -13.60
C ALA A 259 -8.65 -8.22 -14.14
N ALA A 260 -8.92 -7.22 -13.30
CA ALA A 260 -8.80 -5.81 -13.68
C ALA A 260 -7.35 -5.37 -13.91
N MET A 261 -6.41 -5.77 -13.03
CA MET A 261 -5.00 -5.39 -13.19
C MET A 261 -4.33 -6.11 -14.38
N GLU A 262 -4.88 -7.24 -14.81
CA GLU A 262 -4.41 -7.97 -16.00
C GLU A 262 -5.19 -7.60 -17.28
N GLY A 263 -6.28 -6.85 -17.16
CA GLY A 263 -7.18 -6.58 -18.30
C GLY A 263 -7.80 -7.85 -18.83
N LEU A 264 -7.96 -8.86 -17.97
CA LEU A 264 -8.49 -10.18 -18.30
C LEU A 264 -10.02 -10.14 -18.23
N TYR A 265 -10.67 -10.00 -19.37
CA TYR A 265 -12.13 -10.02 -19.44
C TYR A 265 -12.69 -11.44 -19.51
N GLU A 266 -12.14 -12.28 -20.38
CA GLU A 266 -12.50 -13.69 -20.49
C GLU A 266 -11.42 -14.56 -19.83
N GLY A 267 -11.83 -15.40 -18.90
CA GLY A 267 -10.94 -16.36 -18.24
C GLY A 267 -10.67 -17.60 -19.07
N GLY A 268 -9.74 -18.40 -18.58
CA GLY A 268 -9.37 -19.65 -19.29
C GLY A 268 -8.32 -20.47 -18.55
N ASN A 269 -7.95 -21.58 -19.15
CA ASN A 269 -6.84 -22.41 -18.70
C ASN A 269 -5.53 -21.93 -19.36
N GLY A 270 -4.44 -21.92 -18.61
CA GLY A 270 -3.13 -21.57 -19.14
C GLY A 270 -3.03 -20.13 -19.65
N VAL A 271 -3.63 -19.17 -18.94
CA VAL A 271 -3.65 -17.76 -19.31
C VAL A 271 -2.26 -17.15 -19.26
N GLY A 272 -1.91 -16.38 -20.31
CA GLY A 272 -0.64 -15.66 -20.40
C GLY A 272 -0.59 -14.42 -19.52
N LEU A 273 0.59 -14.08 -19.00
CA LEU A 273 0.85 -12.82 -18.30
C LEU A 273 1.14 -11.72 -19.32
N VAL A 274 0.31 -10.70 -19.35
CA VAL A 274 0.48 -9.55 -20.25
C VAL A 274 1.60 -8.65 -19.75
N GLY A 275 2.70 -8.56 -20.49
CA GLY A 275 3.80 -7.64 -20.19
C GLY A 275 3.49 -6.22 -20.66
N ILE A 276 3.15 -6.06 -21.94
CA ILE A 276 2.85 -4.78 -22.58
C ILE A 276 1.58 -4.93 -23.41
N ALA A 277 0.65 -4.01 -23.27
CA ALA A 277 -0.51 -3.86 -24.14
C ALA A 277 -1.10 -2.45 -24.00
N LEU A 278 -1.99 -2.11 -24.91
CA LEU A 278 -2.84 -0.92 -24.82
C LEU A 278 -4.28 -1.36 -24.59
N ILE A 279 -4.96 -0.72 -23.67
CA ILE A 279 -6.39 -0.94 -23.48
C ILE A 279 -7.11 -0.39 -24.71
N ASN A 280 -8.03 -1.18 -25.27
CA ASN A 280 -8.83 -0.77 -26.40
C ASN A 280 -9.86 0.29 -25.94
N PRO A 281 -9.81 1.53 -26.47
CA PRO A 281 -10.75 2.57 -26.09
C PRO A 281 -12.21 2.28 -26.52
N GLU A 282 -12.42 1.35 -27.45
CA GLU A 282 -13.76 0.92 -27.88
C GLU A 282 -14.38 -0.06 -26.88
N LYS A 283 -13.61 -0.64 -25.95
CA LYS A 283 -14.12 -1.50 -24.88
C LYS A 283 -14.83 -0.66 -23.82
N THR A 284 -16.14 -0.50 -23.94
CA THR A 284 -16.96 0.35 -23.08
C THR A 284 -17.76 -0.42 -22.03
N HIS A 285 -18.04 -1.71 -22.28
CA HIS A 285 -18.77 -2.58 -21.37
C HIS A 285 -18.08 -3.94 -21.24
N TYR A 286 -18.24 -4.60 -20.09
CA TYR A 286 -17.53 -5.86 -19.82
C TYR A 286 -17.92 -7.01 -20.80
N ASN A 287 -19.14 -7.00 -21.36
CA ASN A 287 -19.66 -8.04 -22.25
C ASN A 287 -20.03 -7.51 -23.66
N ASP A 288 -19.40 -6.45 -24.17
CA ASP A 288 -19.68 -5.84 -25.48
C ASP A 288 -19.09 -6.60 -26.68
N GLY A 289 -18.36 -7.69 -26.44
CA GLY A 289 -17.71 -8.49 -27.48
C GLY A 289 -16.50 -7.83 -28.13
N VAL A 290 -16.08 -6.65 -27.66
CA VAL A 290 -14.89 -5.94 -28.15
C VAL A 290 -13.64 -6.50 -27.49
N GLU A 291 -12.57 -6.71 -28.30
CA GLU A 291 -11.26 -7.14 -27.79
C GLU A 291 -10.70 -6.10 -26.80
N PRO A 292 -10.39 -6.50 -25.55
CA PRO A 292 -10.03 -5.54 -24.52
C PRO A 292 -8.63 -4.92 -24.67
N LEU A 293 -7.70 -5.66 -25.28
CA LEU A 293 -6.28 -5.26 -25.33
C LEU A 293 -5.76 -5.25 -26.77
N LEU A 294 -5.13 -4.15 -27.14
CA LEU A 294 -4.45 -3.96 -28.42
C LEU A 294 -2.93 -4.16 -28.24
N MET A 295 -2.24 -4.61 -29.29
CA MET A 295 -0.77 -4.75 -29.32
C MET A 295 -0.22 -5.56 -28.14
N LYS A 296 -0.91 -6.65 -27.78
CA LYS A 296 -0.62 -7.47 -26.60
C LYS A 296 0.68 -8.28 -26.80
N ILE A 297 1.62 -8.11 -25.88
CA ILE A 297 2.81 -8.95 -25.73
C ILE A 297 2.67 -9.67 -24.38
N GLU A 298 2.59 -11.00 -24.42
CA GLU A 298 2.38 -11.81 -23.22
C GLU A 298 3.39 -12.96 -23.12
N ILE A 299 3.62 -13.40 -21.87
CA ILE A 299 4.37 -14.62 -21.57
C ILE A 299 3.33 -15.73 -21.39
N PRO A 300 3.29 -16.74 -22.29
CA PRO A 300 2.28 -17.79 -22.26
C PRO A 300 2.24 -18.53 -20.90
N LYS A 301 1.03 -18.86 -20.42
CA LYS A 301 0.77 -19.62 -19.17
C LYS A 301 1.27 -18.99 -17.88
N MET A 302 1.92 -17.82 -17.94
CA MET A 302 2.58 -17.26 -16.78
C MET A 302 1.61 -16.63 -15.78
N LEU A 303 0.43 -16.14 -16.22
CA LEU A 303 -0.59 -15.66 -15.31
C LEU A 303 -1.22 -16.83 -14.51
N SER A 304 -1.52 -17.96 -15.17
CA SER A 304 -1.98 -19.16 -14.46
C SER A 304 -0.96 -19.65 -13.43
N MET A 305 0.32 -19.69 -13.79
CA MET A 305 1.40 -20.04 -12.86
C MET A 305 1.51 -19.07 -11.68
N LEU A 306 1.37 -17.78 -11.90
CA LEU A 306 1.44 -16.75 -10.88
C LEU A 306 0.22 -16.78 -9.94
N ALA A 307 -0.98 -16.94 -10.51
CA ALA A 307 -2.23 -16.90 -9.77
C ALA A 307 -2.52 -18.21 -9.00
N GLU A 308 -2.16 -19.37 -9.58
CA GLU A 308 -2.59 -20.67 -9.12
C GLU A 308 -1.46 -21.66 -8.83
N ARG A 309 -0.20 -21.25 -9.07
CA ARG A 309 1.01 -22.10 -8.95
C ARG A 309 0.99 -23.32 -9.89
N GLU A 310 0.16 -23.27 -10.94
CA GLU A 310 0.02 -24.32 -11.94
C GLU A 310 -0.11 -23.71 -13.34
N LEU A 311 0.62 -24.24 -14.33
CA LEU A 311 0.72 -23.65 -15.67
C LEU A 311 -0.59 -23.68 -16.48
N ASP A 312 -1.41 -24.69 -16.27
CA ASP A 312 -2.67 -24.90 -17.00
C ASP A 312 -3.92 -24.68 -16.12
N ALA A 313 -3.76 -24.06 -14.95
CA ALA A 313 -4.87 -23.73 -14.07
C ALA A 313 -5.81 -22.71 -14.71
N TYR A 314 -7.09 -22.82 -14.35
CA TYR A 314 -8.10 -21.87 -14.77
C TYR A 314 -8.00 -20.56 -13.98
N VAL A 315 -7.97 -19.42 -14.67
CA VAL A 315 -8.03 -18.08 -14.07
C VAL A 315 -9.30 -17.39 -14.57
N PRO A 316 -10.24 -16.98 -13.69
CA PRO A 316 -11.46 -16.32 -14.10
C PRO A 316 -11.20 -14.89 -14.55
N GLY A 317 -11.83 -14.47 -15.64
CA GLY A 317 -11.88 -13.10 -16.11
C GLY A 317 -13.06 -12.31 -15.53
N ILE A 318 -13.14 -11.02 -15.86
CA ILE A 318 -14.20 -10.11 -15.39
C ILE A 318 -15.58 -10.66 -15.71
N VAL A 319 -15.82 -11.14 -16.94
CA VAL A 319 -17.10 -11.70 -17.38
C VAL A 319 -17.48 -12.91 -16.53
N ASN A 320 -16.55 -13.84 -16.34
CA ASN A 320 -16.78 -15.04 -15.56
C ASN A 320 -17.10 -14.72 -14.08
N LEU A 321 -16.44 -13.71 -13.51
CA LEU A 321 -16.67 -13.27 -12.12
C LEU A 321 -18.03 -12.58 -11.94
N ILE A 322 -18.56 -11.96 -13.00
CA ILE A 322 -19.89 -11.33 -13.00
C ILE A 322 -20.98 -12.37 -13.30
N GLU A 323 -20.79 -13.21 -14.31
CA GLU A 323 -21.80 -14.16 -14.75
C GLU A 323 -21.84 -15.46 -13.92
N GLY A 324 -20.74 -15.80 -13.25
CA GLY A 324 -20.62 -17.03 -12.49
C GLY A 324 -20.54 -18.28 -13.37
N GLY A 325 -20.93 -19.43 -12.82
CA GLY A 325 -21.05 -20.69 -13.56
C GLY A 325 -19.76 -21.48 -13.81
N TYR A 326 -18.59 -20.95 -13.43
CA TYR A 326 -17.33 -21.69 -13.49
C TYR A 326 -17.10 -22.48 -12.20
N THR A 327 -16.27 -23.52 -12.28
CA THR A 327 -15.99 -24.40 -11.13
C THR A 327 -14.86 -23.81 -10.28
N LEU A 328 -15.11 -23.68 -8.98
CA LEU A 328 -14.12 -23.28 -7.98
C LEU A 328 -13.20 -24.47 -7.61
N LYS A 329 -12.11 -24.22 -6.90
CA LYS A 329 -11.14 -25.25 -6.47
C LYS A 329 -11.73 -26.33 -5.58
N ASP A 330 -12.76 -26.01 -4.82
CA ASP A 330 -13.49 -26.95 -3.94
C ASP A 330 -14.54 -27.78 -4.69
N GLY A 331 -14.64 -27.61 -6.02
CA GLY A 331 -15.60 -28.30 -6.87
C GLY A 331 -17.00 -27.67 -6.89
N THR A 332 -17.23 -26.59 -6.16
CA THR A 332 -18.51 -25.87 -6.19
C THR A 332 -18.59 -24.96 -7.43
N VAL A 333 -19.80 -24.58 -7.80
CA VAL A 333 -20.05 -23.66 -8.91
C VAL A 333 -20.09 -22.23 -8.38
N ALA A 334 -19.34 -21.33 -9.00
CA ALA A 334 -19.29 -19.93 -8.63
C ALA A 334 -20.63 -19.24 -8.87
N LEU A 335 -21.14 -18.54 -7.83
CA LEU A 335 -22.34 -17.74 -7.95
C LEU A 335 -22.12 -16.51 -8.85
N SER A 336 -23.14 -16.16 -9.63
CA SER A 336 -23.18 -14.91 -10.36
C SER A 336 -23.25 -13.69 -9.42
N ALA A 337 -22.85 -12.52 -9.91
CA ALA A 337 -22.99 -11.26 -9.18
C ALA A 337 -24.45 -10.99 -8.80
N LYS A 338 -25.41 -11.32 -9.66
CA LYS A 338 -26.85 -11.17 -9.38
C LYS A 338 -27.30 -12.04 -8.20
N GLU A 339 -26.85 -13.29 -8.12
CA GLU A 339 -27.14 -14.18 -6.99
C GLU A 339 -26.51 -13.68 -5.70
N LYS A 340 -25.26 -13.19 -5.75
CA LYS A 340 -24.58 -12.57 -4.59
C LYS A 340 -25.33 -11.33 -4.11
N ILE A 341 -25.80 -10.47 -5.03
CA ILE A 341 -26.61 -9.29 -4.72
C ILE A 341 -27.91 -9.70 -4.04
N ALA A 342 -28.62 -10.69 -4.56
CA ALA A 342 -29.88 -11.18 -3.95
C ALA A 342 -29.65 -11.72 -2.54
N LYS A 343 -28.59 -12.52 -2.32
CA LYS A 343 -28.21 -13.01 -0.97
C LYS A 343 -27.84 -11.85 -0.03
N GLY A 344 -27.12 -10.83 -0.51
CA GLY A 344 -26.78 -9.66 0.27
C GLY A 344 -28.02 -8.85 0.68
N GLN A 345 -29.00 -8.70 -0.20
CA GLN A 345 -30.28 -8.04 0.11
C GLN A 345 -31.07 -8.82 1.16
N LEU A 346 -31.05 -10.16 1.10
CA LEU A 346 -31.64 -11.01 2.14
C LEU A 346 -30.93 -10.80 3.49
N ALA A 347 -29.61 -10.72 3.52
CA ALA A 347 -28.86 -10.47 4.74
C ALA A 347 -29.19 -9.10 5.37
N ILE A 348 -29.27 -8.04 4.57
CA ILE A 348 -29.66 -6.70 5.04
C ILE A 348 -31.09 -6.70 5.59
N GLN A 349 -32.03 -7.35 4.89
CA GLN A 349 -33.42 -7.46 5.36
C GLN A 349 -33.53 -8.29 6.64
N ALA A 350 -32.79 -9.40 6.72
CA ALA A 350 -32.72 -10.25 7.91
C ALA A 350 -32.21 -9.47 9.13
N LEU A 351 -31.17 -8.66 8.98
CA LEU A 351 -30.65 -7.79 10.04
C LEU A 351 -31.71 -6.77 10.51
N ALA A 352 -32.42 -6.15 9.59
CA ALA A 352 -33.48 -5.19 9.92
C ALA A 352 -34.63 -5.86 10.67
N ASN A 353 -35.06 -7.04 10.25
CA ASN A 353 -36.11 -7.81 10.88
C ASN A 353 -35.68 -8.38 12.25
N TYR A 354 -34.44 -8.84 12.37
CA TYR A 354 -33.86 -9.26 13.65
C TYR A 354 -33.97 -8.15 14.70
N ARG A 355 -33.52 -6.95 14.37
CA ARG A 355 -33.60 -5.79 15.28
C ARG A 355 -35.03 -5.37 15.61
N LYS A 356 -35.98 -5.55 14.70
CA LYS A 356 -37.40 -5.34 14.96
C LYS A 356 -37.96 -6.36 15.94
N ALA A 357 -37.64 -7.65 15.72
CA ALA A 357 -38.11 -8.74 16.58
C ALA A 357 -37.56 -8.58 18.00
N LEU A 358 -36.29 -8.24 18.17
CA LEU A 358 -35.70 -7.95 19.49
C LEU A 358 -36.43 -6.82 20.22
N LYS A 359 -36.72 -5.71 19.53
CA LYS A 359 -37.48 -4.58 20.11
C LYS A 359 -38.92 -4.95 20.50
N ALA A 360 -39.52 -5.90 19.81
CA ALA A 360 -40.86 -6.42 20.10
C ALA A 360 -40.83 -7.53 21.20
N GLY A 361 -39.68 -7.98 21.65
CA GLY A 361 -39.54 -9.09 22.61
C GLY A 361 -39.79 -10.46 22.01
N ASP A 362 -39.88 -10.60 20.68
CA ASP A 362 -40.11 -11.85 19.98
C ASP A 362 -38.77 -12.59 19.73
N GLN A 363 -38.36 -13.39 20.69
CA GLN A 363 -37.11 -14.16 20.66
C GLN A 363 -37.10 -15.22 19.56
N GLN A 364 -38.26 -15.80 19.21
CA GLN A 364 -38.33 -16.86 18.21
C GLN A 364 -38.12 -16.25 16.79
N ALA A 365 -38.79 -15.15 16.48
CA ALA A 365 -38.58 -14.41 15.23
C ALA A 365 -37.16 -13.85 15.13
N ALA A 366 -36.60 -13.35 16.25
CA ALA A 366 -35.21 -12.87 16.28
C ALA A 366 -34.22 -13.99 15.93
N ALA A 367 -34.36 -15.17 16.52
CA ALA A 367 -33.49 -16.33 16.24
C ALA A 367 -33.57 -16.77 14.77
N LEU A 368 -34.77 -16.79 14.18
CA LEU A 368 -34.96 -17.13 12.76
C LEU A 368 -34.24 -16.13 11.83
N HIS A 369 -34.45 -14.83 12.09
CA HIS A 369 -33.82 -13.78 11.28
C HIS A 369 -32.30 -13.74 11.46
N LYS A 370 -31.79 -14.05 12.66
CA LYS A 370 -30.35 -14.19 12.88
C LYS A 370 -29.76 -15.33 12.07
N ALA A 371 -30.40 -16.50 12.06
CA ALA A 371 -29.94 -17.64 11.25
C ALA A 371 -29.87 -17.29 9.74
N THR A 372 -30.89 -16.59 9.22
CA THR A 372 -30.89 -16.11 7.82
C THR A 372 -29.78 -15.11 7.55
N LEU A 373 -29.50 -14.22 8.51
CA LEU A 373 -28.39 -13.27 8.41
C LEU A 373 -27.04 -14.01 8.37
N ASP A 374 -26.82 -14.91 9.32
CA ASP A 374 -25.54 -15.66 9.46
C ASP A 374 -25.25 -16.48 8.19
N GLU A 375 -26.28 -17.12 7.59
CA GLU A 375 -26.14 -17.87 6.34
C GLU A 375 -25.71 -17.00 5.15
N ASN A 376 -26.18 -15.75 5.09
CA ASN A 376 -25.98 -14.86 3.94
C ASN A 376 -24.99 -13.72 4.20
N PHE A 377 -24.38 -13.67 5.39
CA PHE A 377 -23.51 -12.56 5.79
C PHE A 377 -22.27 -12.39 4.89
N ALA A 378 -21.75 -13.50 4.36
CA ALA A 378 -20.62 -13.44 3.42
C ALA A 378 -20.88 -12.56 2.16
N TYR A 379 -22.17 -12.32 1.86
CA TYR A 379 -22.62 -11.49 0.74
C TYR A 379 -23.21 -10.15 1.19
N PHE A 380 -23.08 -9.78 2.46
CA PHE A 380 -23.75 -8.62 3.04
C PHE A 380 -23.48 -7.32 2.27
N GLY A 381 -22.23 -7.08 1.88
CA GLY A 381 -21.83 -5.91 1.11
C GLY A 381 -22.47 -5.83 -0.28
N TYR A 382 -22.68 -6.98 -0.92
CA TYR A 382 -23.32 -7.04 -2.24
C TYR A 382 -24.78 -6.51 -2.23
N GLY A 383 -25.46 -6.55 -1.08
CA GLY A 383 -26.81 -6.03 -0.95
C GLY A 383 -26.95 -4.50 -1.16
N TYR A 384 -25.84 -3.77 -1.13
CA TYR A 384 -25.80 -2.34 -1.44
C TYR A 384 -25.56 -2.05 -2.93
N ILE A 385 -25.14 -3.05 -3.71
CA ILE A 385 -24.82 -2.93 -5.13
C ILE A 385 -26.10 -2.98 -5.94
N LYS A 386 -26.25 -2.06 -6.89
CA LYS A 386 -27.46 -1.96 -7.74
C LYS A 386 -27.26 -2.67 -9.08
N ASP A 387 -26.09 -2.49 -9.68
CA ASP A 387 -25.73 -3.08 -10.97
C ASP A 387 -24.46 -3.95 -10.80
N PRO A 388 -24.45 -5.20 -11.29
CA PRO A 388 -23.26 -6.03 -11.33
C PRO A 388 -22.00 -5.35 -11.88
N ALA A 389 -22.15 -4.42 -12.83
CA ALA A 389 -21.04 -3.66 -13.40
C ALA A 389 -20.31 -2.76 -12.36
N GLU A 390 -20.99 -2.37 -11.27
CA GLU A 390 -20.37 -1.59 -10.18
C GLU A 390 -19.28 -2.38 -9.46
N LEU A 391 -19.25 -3.71 -9.57
CA LEU A 391 -18.23 -4.57 -8.97
C LEU A 391 -16.89 -4.51 -9.71
N ILE A 392 -16.86 -3.93 -10.90
CA ILE A 392 -15.66 -3.85 -11.73
C ILE A 392 -14.88 -2.58 -11.37
N PRO A 393 -13.67 -2.69 -10.84
CA PRO A 393 -12.83 -1.52 -10.59
C PRO A 393 -12.39 -0.86 -11.90
N SER A 394 -11.81 0.34 -11.83
CA SER A 394 -11.25 1.01 -13.00
C SER A 394 -10.13 0.17 -13.63
N VAL A 395 -10.47 -0.60 -14.67
CA VAL A 395 -9.53 -1.48 -15.36
C VAL A 395 -8.34 -0.67 -15.89
N GLY A 396 -8.59 0.48 -16.53
CA GLY A 396 -7.54 1.32 -17.10
C GLY A 396 -6.50 1.76 -16.08
N MET A 397 -6.95 2.32 -14.96
CA MET A 397 -6.04 2.77 -13.90
C MET A 397 -5.26 1.60 -13.28
N THR A 398 -5.95 0.51 -12.98
CA THR A 398 -5.33 -0.65 -12.32
C THR A 398 -4.34 -1.35 -13.24
N PHE A 399 -4.69 -1.51 -14.52
CA PHE A 399 -3.85 -2.15 -15.54
C PHE A 399 -2.54 -1.39 -15.77
N TYR A 400 -2.61 -0.10 -16.04
CA TYR A 400 -1.39 0.69 -16.31
C TYR A 400 -0.55 0.90 -15.07
N ALA A 401 -1.17 1.14 -13.91
CA ALA A 401 -0.45 1.28 -12.66
C ALA A 401 0.34 0.01 -12.29
N PHE A 402 -0.26 -1.17 -12.49
CA PHE A 402 0.43 -2.44 -12.25
C PHE A 402 1.68 -2.59 -13.13
N ARG A 403 1.57 -2.29 -14.42
CA ARG A 403 2.71 -2.39 -15.36
C ARG A 403 3.80 -1.38 -15.05
N ILE A 404 3.45 -0.15 -14.72
CA ILE A 404 4.43 0.87 -14.28
C ILE A 404 5.18 0.38 -13.05
N MET A 405 4.48 -0.14 -12.04
CA MET A 405 5.09 -0.65 -10.81
C MET A 405 6.06 -1.80 -11.11
N VAL A 406 5.65 -2.80 -11.87
CA VAL A 406 6.48 -3.99 -12.16
C VAL A 406 7.68 -3.63 -13.04
N MET A 407 7.50 -2.82 -14.09
CA MET A 407 8.60 -2.40 -14.96
C MET A 407 9.64 -1.59 -14.20
N LEU A 408 9.20 -0.67 -13.33
CA LEU A 408 10.12 0.11 -12.50
C LEU A 408 10.81 -0.76 -11.44
N GLY A 409 10.13 -1.78 -10.90
CA GLY A 409 10.75 -2.78 -10.04
C GLY A 409 11.91 -3.49 -10.74
N GLY A 410 11.70 -3.97 -11.96
CA GLY A 410 12.74 -4.56 -12.81
C GLY A 410 13.88 -3.58 -13.12
N PHE A 411 13.54 -2.32 -13.42
CA PHE A 411 14.52 -1.25 -13.63
C PHE A 411 15.43 -1.07 -12.40
N PHE A 412 14.88 -1.03 -11.18
CA PHE A 412 15.69 -0.86 -9.97
C PHE A 412 16.60 -2.05 -9.68
N ILE A 413 16.19 -3.29 -9.97
CA ILE A 413 17.11 -4.45 -9.91
C ILE A 413 18.33 -4.22 -10.82
N LEU A 414 18.10 -3.83 -12.07
CA LEU A 414 19.18 -3.56 -13.02
C LEU A 414 20.04 -2.35 -12.60
N LEU A 415 19.42 -1.27 -12.13
CA LEU A 415 20.11 -0.08 -11.67
C LEU A 415 21.12 -0.40 -10.55
N PHE A 416 20.67 -1.08 -9.50
CA PHE A 416 21.53 -1.42 -8.37
C PHE A 416 22.56 -2.49 -8.73
N LEU A 417 22.24 -3.43 -9.60
CA LEU A 417 23.20 -4.43 -10.10
C LEU A 417 24.34 -3.76 -10.87
N VAL A 418 24.02 -2.86 -11.78
CA VAL A 418 25.00 -2.11 -12.58
C VAL A 418 25.82 -1.16 -11.68
N ALA A 419 25.16 -0.45 -10.75
CA ALA A 419 25.83 0.42 -9.80
C ALA A 419 26.85 -0.36 -8.95
N LEU A 420 26.46 -1.51 -8.42
CA LEU A 420 27.33 -2.38 -7.62
C LEU A 420 28.48 -2.95 -8.45
N TYR A 421 28.23 -3.35 -9.69
CA TYR A 421 29.27 -3.83 -10.59
C TYR A 421 30.32 -2.74 -10.88
N LEU A 422 29.87 -1.52 -11.21
CA LEU A 422 30.76 -0.39 -11.49
C LEU A 422 31.52 0.07 -10.24
N GLU A 423 30.89 0.05 -9.07
CA GLU A 423 31.53 0.34 -7.78
C GLU A 423 32.67 -0.65 -7.50
N ARG A 424 32.38 -1.95 -7.61
CA ARG A 424 33.41 -3.00 -7.37
C ARG A 424 34.58 -2.93 -8.35
N LYS A 425 34.36 -2.43 -9.56
CA LYS A 425 35.42 -2.20 -10.56
C LYS A 425 36.13 -0.85 -10.37
N GLY A 426 35.73 -0.02 -9.40
CA GLY A 426 36.25 1.33 -9.19
C GLY A 426 35.93 2.32 -10.31
N LYS A 427 34.96 1.99 -11.19
CA LYS A 427 34.64 2.76 -12.42
C LYS A 427 33.44 3.68 -12.26
N ILE A 428 32.68 3.61 -11.17
CA ILE A 428 31.44 4.40 -11.01
C ILE A 428 31.71 5.90 -10.98
N ALA A 429 32.87 6.32 -10.46
CA ALA A 429 33.27 7.72 -10.42
C ALA A 429 33.51 8.31 -11.81
N ASP A 430 33.90 7.49 -12.79
CA ASP A 430 34.22 7.91 -14.15
C ASP A 430 33.09 7.63 -15.15
N CYS A 431 32.02 6.95 -14.70
CA CYS A 431 30.91 6.52 -15.54
C CYS A 431 29.76 7.55 -15.53
N ARG A 432 29.91 8.64 -16.27
CA ARG A 432 28.96 9.78 -16.29
C ARG A 432 27.52 9.38 -16.63
N TRP A 433 27.32 8.48 -17.60
CA TRP A 433 25.95 8.07 -17.97
C TRP A 433 25.22 7.39 -16.80
N MET A 434 25.93 6.52 -16.03
CA MET A 434 25.35 5.85 -14.87
C MET A 434 25.01 6.82 -13.75
N GLN A 435 25.86 7.83 -13.54
CA GLN A 435 25.61 8.88 -12.55
C GLN A 435 24.33 9.66 -12.87
N TRP A 436 24.11 10.01 -14.16
CA TRP A 436 22.88 10.68 -14.58
C TRP A 436 21.65 9.76 -14.47
N VAL A 437 21.77 8.50 -14.87
CA VAL A 437 20.67 7.53 -14.71
C VAL A 437 20.28 7.39 -13.25
N ALA A 438 21.26 7.26 -12.35
CA ALA A 438 21.00 7.16 -10.92
C ALA A 438 20.33 8.42 -10.34
N LEU A 439 20.80 9.62 -10.75
CA LEU A 439 20.19 10.87 -10.31
C LEU A 439 18.74 11.01 -10.79
N LEU A 440 18.49 10.73 -12.07
CA LEU A 440 17.17 10.84 -12.68
C LEU A 440 16.21 9.73 -12.24
N SER A 441 16.72 8.63 -11.65
CA SER A 441 15.88 7.56 -11.13
C SER A 441 15.24 7.86 -9.78
N ILE A 442 15.67 8.91 -9.06
CA ILE A 442 15.09 9.28 -7.75
C ILE A 442 13.56 9.34 -7.79
N PRO A 443 12.89 10.09 -8.70
CA PRO A 443 11.43 10.14 -8.75
C PRO A 443 10.78 8.82 -9.18
N LEU A 444 11.50 7.94 -9.88
CA LEU A 444 10.93 6.68 -10.38
C LEU A 444 10.55 5.72 -9.25
N GLY A 445 11.28 5.73 -8.13
CA GLY A 445 10.94 4.94 -6.94
C GLY A 445 9.60 5.36 -6.33
N TYR A 446 9.36 6.66 -6.25
CA TYR A 446 8.08 7.23 -5.80
C TYR A 446 6.95 6.89 -6.77
N ILE A 447 7.19 7.01 -8.08
CA ILE A 447 6.19 6.66 -9.10
C ILE A 447 5.81 5.17 -8.98
N ALA A 448 6.78 4.27 -8.78
CA ALA A 448 6.51 2.85 -8.57
C ALA A 448 5.66 2.60 -7.32
N GLY A 449 5.98 3.26 -6.20
CA GLY A 449 5.22 3.16 -4.96
C GLY A 449 3.79 3.70 -5.08
N GLN A 450 3.61 4.86 -5.71
CA GLN A 450 2.27 5.43 -5.99
C GLN A 450 1.45 4.51 -6.91
N ALA A 451 2.07 3.96 -7.95
CA ALA A 451 1.42 3.00 -8.84
C ALA A 451 0.98 1.74 -8.07
N GLY A 452 1.81 1.24 -7.14
CA GLY A 452 1.43 0.12 -6.26
C GLY A 452 0.20 0.43 -5.40
N TRP A 453 0.10 1.64 -4.83
CA TRP A 453 -1.09 2.06 -4.08
C TRP A 453 -2.32 2.21 -4.96
N ILE A 454 -2.20 2.70 -6.18
CA ILE A 454 -3.31 2.74 -7.14
C ILE A 454 -3.83 1.31 -7.41
N VAL A 455 -2.95 0.34 -7.66
CA VAL A 455 -3.35 -1.06 -7.82
C VAL A 455 -4.06 -1.60 -6.58
N ALA A 456 -3.52 -1.33 -5.39
CA ALA A 456 -4.06 -1.83 -4.14
C ALA A 456 -5.45 -1.26 -3.83
N GLU A 457 -5.64 0.05 -3.99
CA GLU A 457 -6.82 0.77 -3.49
C GLU A 457 -7.88 1.03 -4.56
N VAL A 458 -7.49 1.37 -5.79
CA VAL A 458 -8.44 1.47 -6.92
C VAL A 458 -8.88 0.10 -7.37
N GLY A 459 -7.96 -0.88 -7.41
CA GLY A 459 -8.29 -2.28 -7.73
C GLY A 459 -9.20 -2.95 -6.70
N ARG A 460 -9.34 -2.42 -5.49
CA ARG A 460 -10.28 -2.90 -4.47
C ARG A 460 -11.70 -2.37 -4.65
N GLN A 461 -11.90 -1.28 -5.38
CA GLN A 461 -13.23 -0.69 -5.54
C GLN A 461 -14.22 -1.70 -6.16
N PRO A 462 -15.52 -1.65 -5.75
CA PRO A 462 -16.18 -0.62 -4.92
C PRO A 462 -16.02 -0.81 -3.40
N TRP A 463 -15.19 -1.73 -2.95
CA TRP A 463 -15.12 -2.14 -1.55
C TRP A 463 -14.28 -1.19 -0.68
N ALA A 464 -14.82 -0.81 0.47
CA ALA A 464 -14.03 -0.35 1.61
C ALA A 464 -13.52 -1.56 2.42
N ILE A 465 -14.39 -2.57 2.64
CA ILE A 465 -14.01 -3.87 3.19
C ILE A 465 -14.50 -4.91 2.18
N GLN A 466 -13.59 -5.73 1.70
CA GLN A 466 -13.85 -6.71 0.65
C GLN A 466 -15.12 -7.53 0.93
N ASP A 467 -16.07 -7.54 0.00
CA ASP A 467 -17.34 -8.27 -0.01
C ASP A 467 -18.35 -7.90 1.12
N ILE A 468 -17.93 -7.12 2.13
CA ILE A 468 -18.72 -6.84 3.34
C ILE A 468 -19.25 -5.40 3.36
N LEU A 469 -18.41 -4.41 2.99
CA LEU A 469 -18.81 -3.00 3.07
C LEU A 469 -18.32 -2.22 1.85
N PRO A 470 -19.23 -1.75 0.99
CA PRO A 470 -18.84 -0.90 -0.13
C PRO A 470 -18.52 0.53 0.35
N THR A 471 -17.70 1.23 -0.44
CA THR A 471 -17.31 2.62 -0.18
C THR A 471 -18.51 3.54 0.01
N SER A 472 -19.58 3.34 -0.75
CA SER A 472 -20.81 4.14 -0.66
C SER A 472 -21.52 4.05 0.71
N ALA A 473 -21.37 2.91 1.41
CA ALA A 473 -21.93 2.71 2.75
C ALA A 473 -20.98 3.13 3.87
N SER A 474 -19.71 3.38 3.57
CA SER A 474 -18.64 3.64 4.53
C SER A 474 -18.48 5.10 4.94
N ILE A 475 -18.94 6.03 4.09
CA ILE A 475 -18.75 7.48 4.28
C ILE A 475 -19.63 8.06 5.38
N SER A 476 -19.15 9.13 5.99
CA SER A 476 -19.92 9.97 6.92
C SER A 476 -21.03 10.72 6.21
N LYS A 477 -22.10 11.04 6.93
CA LYS A 477 -23.16 11.92 6.43
C LYS A 477 -22.72 13.38 6.59
N LEU A 478 -22.03 13.90 5.61
CA LEU A 478 -21.52 15.27 5.56
C LEU A 478 -22.14 16.03 4.38
N ASP A 479 -22.03 17.36 4.43
CA ASP A 479 -22.30 18.18 3.26
C ASP A 479 -21.12 18.11 2.27
N PRO A 480 -21.37 17.83 0.97
CA PRO A 480 -20.31 17.78 -0.04
C PRO A 480 -19.42 19.02 -0.09
N ALA A 481 -19.97 20.22 0.14
CA ALA A 481 -19.20 21.47 0.14
C ALA A 481 -18.16 21.51 1.28
N SER A 482 -18.47 20.90 2.43
CA SER A 482 -17.53 20.79 3.55
C SER A 482 -16.34 19.91 3.19
N VAL A 483 -16.58 18.78 2.51
CA VAL A 483 -15.52 17.87 2.05
C VAL A 483 -14.68 18.52 0.96
N GLN A 484 -15.29 19.23 0.01
CA GLN A 484 -14.58 20.02 -1.00
C GLN A 484 -13.65 21.06 -0.37
N THR A 485 -14.15 21.78 0.63
CA THR A 485 -13.37 22.80 1.34
C THR A 485 -12.13 22.19 2.01
N THR A 486 -12.28 21.07 2.71
CA THR A 486 -11.17 20.38 3.35
C THR A 486 -10.21 19.74 2.35
N PHE A 487 -10.70 19.24 1.22
CA PHE A 487 -9.89 18.75 0.12
C PHE A 487 -8.92 19.82 -0.41
N PHE A 488 -9.42 21.01 -0.74
CA PHE A 488 -8.57 22.09 -1.24
C PHE A 488 -7.64 22.64 -0.16
N LEU A 489 -8.08 22.69 1.08
CA LEU A 489 -7.22 23.09 2.20
C LEU A 489 -6.05 22.12 2.38
N PHE A 490 -6.29 20.81 2.33
CA PHE A 490 -5.22 19.80 2.43
C PHE A 490 -4.32 19.81 1.19
N LEU A 491 -4.88 19.99 -0.01
CA LEU A 491 -4.08 20.13 -1.23
C LEU A 491 -3.08 21.27 -1.11
N ILE A 492 -3.52 22.44 -0.64
CA ILE A 492 -2.64 23.60 -0.44
C ILE A 492 -1.62 23.31 0.66
N LEU A 493 -2.06 22.85 1.82
CA LEU A 493 -1.20 22.57 2.96
C LEU A 493 -0.09 21.57 2.61
N PHE A 494 -0.45 20.41 2.05
CA PHE A 494 0.53 19.38 1.70
C PHE A 494 1.46 19.82 0.58
N THR A 495 0.97 20.59 -0.40
CA THR A 495 1.82 21.17 -1.43
C THR A 495 2.86 22.13 -0.83
N VAL A 496 2.45 22.97 0.11
CA VAL A 496 3.37 23.89 0.81
C VAL A 496 4.40 23.10 1.62
N LEU A 497 3.98 22.06 2.35
CA LEU A 497 4.88 21.21 3.11
C LEU A 497 5.90 20.50 2.20
N LEU A 498 5.44 19.94 1.08
CA LEU A 498 6.31 19.29 0.09
C LEU A 498 7.33 20.27 -0.50
N ILE A 499 6.89 21.47 -0.89
CA ILE A 499 7.80 22.50 -1.41
C ILE A 499 8.83 22.92 -0.35
N ALA A 500 8.39 23.09 0.91
CA ALA A 500 9.28 23.43 2.01
C ALA A 500 10.33 22.33 2.23
N GLU A 501 9.90 21.08 2.29
CA GLU A 501 10.82 19.93 2.41
C GLU A 501 11.82 19.87 1.27
N LEU A 502 11.36 19.87 0.02
CA LEU A 502 12.25 19.81 -1.13
C LEU A 502 13.29 20.94 -1.12
N ARG A 503 12.89 22.16 -0.73
CA ARG A 503 13.83 23.29 -0.58
C ARG A 503 14.86 23.03 0.52
N ILE A 504 14.44 22.49 1.66
CA ILE A 504 15.34 22.18 2.77
C ILE A 504 16.31 21.07 2.37
N LEU A 505 15.80 19.97 1.80
CA LEU A 505 16.62 18.85 1.34
C LEU A 505 17.63 19.27 0.29
N VAL A 506 17.19 20.00 -0.75
CA VAL A 506 18.08 20.50 -1.82
C VAL A 506 19.15 21.42 -1.24
N LYS A 507 18.79 22.34 -0.34
CA LYS A 507 19.76 23.24 0.31
C LYS A 507 20.76 22.47 1.18
N ALA A 508 20.31 21.45 1.93
CA ALA A 508 21.18 20.60 2.73
C ALA A 508 22.13 19.77 1.86
N ILE A 509 21.63 19.21 0.75
CA ILE A 509 22.45 18.47 -0.23
C ILE A 509 23.47 19.41 -0.89
N GLN A 510 23.07 20.62 -1.28
CA GLN A 510 23.99 21.60 -1.88
C GLN A 510 25.08 22.07 -0.91
N LYS A 511 24.76 22.21 0.39
CA LYS A 511 25.74 22.51 1.43
C LYS A 511 26.79 21.40 1.53
N GLY A 512 26.36 20.16 1.47
CA GLY A 512 27.21 18.98 1.53
C GLY A 512 27.46 18.46 2.93
N PRO A 513 28.12 17.28 3.05
CA PRO A 513 28.60 16.78 4.32
C PRO A 513 29.65 17.74 4.89
N GLU A 514 29.67 17.88 6.21
CA GLU A 514 30.72 18.64 6.90
C GLU A 514 32.05 17.89 6.76
N GLU A 515 33.10 18.57 6.24
CA GLU A 515 34.43 17.99 6.01
C GLU A 515 35.17 17.74 7.33
#